data_fff790fc1fb62ffebbccd03bbb185da9
#
_entry.id   fff790fc1fb62ffebbccd03bbb185da9
#
_cell.length_a   1.000
_cell.length_b   1.000
_cell.length_c   1.000
_cell.angle_alpha   90.00
_cell.angle_beta   90.00
_cell.angle_gamma   90.00
#
_symmetry.space_group_name_H-M   'P 1'
#
loop_
_entity.id
_entity.type
_entity.pdbx_description
1 polymer ?
#
loop_
_entity_poly.entity_id
_entity_poly.type
_entity_poly.pdbx_seq_one_letter_code
_entity_poly.pdbx_strand_id
1 'polypeptide(L)'
;FLKLALGVFVLIFAAMIFLNQMKAKGIADFLANKPETASPVTAMTVKASEWTPIIETTGIVRPNQGAMLSAQSAGTVSKVLVQNGQSVKKGDLLVELDSSVERASLQAAQAQVVSLRQTYQRYANLAGSGAVSRQELDNAKSAYEAQAANIESLKATIERRQIVAPFDGKAGIVKVNVGQYVSNGAEIVRVEDRSSMKVDFAIAQNLLDKLHIGQKVTATADARKGETFAAKVTAIEPAINSSTGLVDVQATFEPEDGAKLL
;
A
#
# COMPACT_ATOMS: atom_id res chain seq x y z
N PHE A 1 95.08 24.64 68.34
CA PHE A 1 94.29 23.55 67.67
C PHE A 1 92.85 23.87 67.49
N LEU A 2 92.11 24.51 68.47
CA LEU A 2 90.70 24.78 68.38
C LEU A 2 90.29 25.74 67.21
N LYS A 3 91.12 26.80 66.94
CA LYS A 3 90.87 27.75 65.86
C LYS A 3 91.07 27.11 64.43
N LEU A 4 91.96 26.14 64.32
CA LEU A 4 92.22 25.44 63.05
C LEU A 4 91.05 24.41 62.82
N ALA A 5 90.52 23.74 63.77
CA ALA A 5 89.39 22.84 63.72
C ALA A 5 88.11 23.62 63.31
N LEU A 6 87.86 24.82 63.86
CA LEU A 6 86.74 25.65 63.57
C LEU A 6 86.79 26.17 62.07
N GLY A 7 88.06 26.50 61.58
CA GLY A 7 88.25 26.91 60.13
C GLY A 7 87.92 25.78 59.17
N VAL A 8 88.35 24.58 59.47
CA VAL A 8 88.06 23.35 58.67
C VAL A 8 86.57 23.10 58.63
N PHE A 9 85.87 23.22 59.81
CA PHE A 9 84.45 23.01 59.84
C PHE A 9 83.62 24.02 59.03
N VAL A 10 84.00 25.33 59.07
CA VAL A 10 83.37 26.35 58.27
C VAL A 10 83.65 26.10 56.75
N LEU A 11 84.83 25.62 56.40
CA LEU A 11 85.09 25.30 55.00
C LEU A 11 84.30 24.13 54.47
N ILE A 12 84.16 23.04 55.33
CA ILE A 12 83.28 21.89 54.95
C ILE A 12 81.85 22.32 54.84
N PHE A 13 81.37 23.18 55.75
CA PHE A 13 79.98 23.66 55.68
C PHE A 13 79.74 24.55 54.50
N ALA A 14 80.69 25.44 54.15
CA ALA A 14 80.60 26.27 52.93
C ALA A 14 80.63 25.42 51.64
N ALA A 15 81.48 24.39 51.59
CA ALA A 15 81.54 23.43 50.50
C ALA A 15 80.18 22.64 50.36
N MET A 16 79.59 22.25 51.48
CA MET A 16 78.31 21.56 51.51
C MET A 16 77.14 22.44 50.97
N ILE A 17 77.14 23.73 51.37
CA ILE A 17 76.16 24.69 50.91
C ILE A 17 76.34 24.93 49.40
N PHE A 18 77.61 25.08 48.95
CA PHE A 18 77.93 25.27 47.52
C PHE A 18 77.50 24.08 46.67
N LEU A 19 77.77 22.86 47.12
CA LEU A 19 77.36 21.64 46.42
C LEU A 19 75.83 21.50 46.41
N ASN A 20 75.14 21.90 47.48
CA ASN A 20 73.68 21.86 47.51
C ASN A 20 73.08 22.90 46.57
N GLN A 21 73.65 24.09 46.47
CA GLN A 21 73.20 25.10 45.50
C GLN A 21 73.44 24.67 44.03
N MET A 22 74.62 24.06 43.76
CA MET A 22 74.88 23.47 42.44
C MET A 22 73.90 22.39 42.05
N LYS A 23 73.54 21.49 42.98
CA LYS A 23 72.53 20.45 42.75
C LYS A 23 71.15 21.06 42.52
N ALA A 24 70.79 22.08 43.32
CA ALA A 24 69.50 22.76 43.16
C ALA A 24 69.38 23.47 41.82
N LYS A 25 70.44 24.16 41.37
CA LYS A 25 70.50 24.78 40.01
C LYS A 25 70.39 23.72 38.90
N GLY A 26 71.16 22.65 39.01
CA GLY A 26 71.12 21.59 38.01
C GLY A 26 69.76 20.93 37.88
N ILE A 27 69.06 20.74 39.00
CA ILE A 27 67.69 20.20 39.00
C ILE A 27 66.70 21.23 38.42
N ALA A 28 66.89 22.49 38.78
CA ALA A 28 65.99 23.57 38.22
C ALA A 28 66.17 23.69 36.71
N ASP A 29 67.42 23.70 36.20
CA ASP A 29 67.72 23.74 34.80
C ASP A 29 67.21 22.49 34.02
N PHE A 30 67.32 21.32 34.65
CA PHE A 30 66.78 20.07 34.09
C PHE A 30 65.24 20.11 34.00
N LEU A 31 64.56 20.62 35.02
CA LEU A 31 63.12 20.75 35.03
C LEU A 31 62.63 21.83 34.08
N ALA A 32 63.41 22.95 33.95
CA ALA A 32 63.06 24.05 33.02
C ALA A 32 63.24 23.65 31.54
N ASN A 33 64.23 22.81 31.28
CA ASN A 33 64.55 22.34 29.91
C ASN A 33 63.95 20.95 29.60
N LYS A 34 63.07 20.45 30.45
CA LYS A 34 62.42 19.16 30.20
C LYS A 34 61.56 19.32 28.93
N PRO A 35 61.89 18.63 27.82
CA PRO A 35 61.08 18.71 26.64
C PRO A 35 59.67 18.21 26.97
N GLU A 36 58.68 19.04 26.66
CA GLU A 36 57.31 18.58 26.75
C GLU A 36 57.15 17.36 25.83
N THR A 37 56.75 16.25 26.44
CA THR A 37 56.46 15.04 25.64
C THR A 37 55.27 15.34 24.77
N ALA A 38 55.54 15.40 23.47
CA ALA A 38 54.45 15.55 22.47
C ALA A 38 53.43 14.40 22.66
N SER A 39 52.23 14.74 23.06
CA SER A 39 51.16 13.76 23.10
C SER A 39 50.76 13.41 21.66
N PRO A 40 50.71 12.14 21.31
CA PRO A 40 50.24 11.76 19.98
C PRO A 40 48.75 12.13 19.85
N VAL A 41 48.45 13.03 18.93
CA VAL A 41 47.07 13.42 18.57
C VAL A 41 46.73 12.89 17.19
N THR A 42 45.60 12.27 17.07
CA THR A 42 45.08 11.86 15.77
C THR A 42 44.34 13.07 15.17
N ALA A 43 44.83 13.56 14.07
CA ALA A 43 44.14 14.61 13.31
C ALA A 43 43.44 13.99 12.11
N MET A 44 42.15 14.34 11.94
CA MET A 44 41.34 13.98 10.78
C MET A 44 41.00 15.22 9.99
N THR A 45 41.27 15.21 8.68
CA THR A 45 40.81 16.30 7.82
C THR A 45 39.32 16.22 7.62
N VAL A 46 38.58 17.18 8.11
CA VAL A 46 37.13 17.33 7.89
C VAL A 46 36.91 17.81 6.46
N LYS A 47 36.21 17.00 5.68
CA LYS A 47 35.73 17.40 4.36
C LYS A 47 34.25 17.78 4.50
N ALA A 48 33.88 18.92 3.92
CA ALA A 48 32.48 19.29 3.80
C ALA A 48 31.79 18.27 2.89
N SER A 49 30.69 17.67 3.36
CA SER A 49 29.79 16.82 2.58
C SER A 49 28.39 17.36 2.69
N GLU A 50 27.64 17.31 1.60
CA GLU A 50 26.20 17.59 1.65
C GLU A 50 25.51 16.44 2.33
N TRP A 51 24.77 16.73 3.39
CA TRP A 51 23.95 15.77 4.10
C TRP A 51 22.47 16.11 3.87
N THR A 52 21.77 15.18 3.23
CA THR A 52 20.33 15.28 3.02
C THR A 52 19.63 14.48 4.12
N PRO A 53 18.79 15.11 4.94
CA PRO A 53 18.03 14.38 5.96
C PRO A 53 17.09 13.37 5.29
N ILE A 54 17.17 12.13 5.70
CA ILE A 54 16.33 11.02 5.20
C ILE A 54 15.34 10.64 6.30
N ILE A 55 14.08 10.44 5.92
CA ILE A 55 13.05 9.86 6.78
C ILE A 55 12.95 8.38 6.38
N GLU A 56 13.36 7.49 7.28
CA GLU A 56 13.25 6.05 7.08
C GLU A 56 11.98 5.53 7.74
N THR A 57 11.22 4.72 7.01
CA THR A 57 10.00 4.07 7.51
C THR A 57 9.76 2.76 6.79
N THR A 58 8.91 1.92 7.33
CA THR A 58 8.49 0.66 6.72
C THR A 58 7.11 0.83 6.10
N GLY A 59 6.91 0.27 4.91
CA GLY A 59 5.64 0.32 4.20
C GLY A 59 5.20 -1.04 3.66
N ILE A 60 3.95 -1.12 3.24
CA ILE A 60 3.36 -2.30 2.63
C ILE A 60 3.05 -1.99 1.17
N VAL A 61 3.58 -2.81 0.28
CA VAL A 61 3.32 -2.71 -1.17
C VAL A 61 1.96 -3.32 -1.47
N ARG A 62 1.15 -2.60 -2.24
CA ARG A 62 -0.18 -3.03 -2.67
C ARG A 62 -0.38 -2.81 -4.16
N PRO A 63 -1.21 -3.63 -4.83
CA PRO A 63 -1.61 -3.36 -6.21
C PRO A 63 -2.48 -2.10 -6.29
N ASN A 64 -2.60 -1.52 -7.48
CA ASN A 64 -3.45 -0.36 -7.74
C ASN A 64 -4.90 -0.59 -7.30
N GLN A 65 -5.44 -1.75 -7.69
CA GLN A 65 -6.76 -2.24 -7.29
C GLN A 65 -6.66 -3.72 -6.98
N GLY A 66 -7.42 -4.18 -6.00
CA GLY A 66 -7.53 -5.58 -5.65
C GLY A 66 -8.91 -5.85 -5.08
N ALA A 67 -9.59 -6.86 -5.62
CA ALA A 67 -10.90 -7.27 -5.13
C ALA A 67 -10.95 -8.78 -4.93
N MET A 68 -11.50 -9.20 -3.78
CA MET A 68 -11.91 -10.57 -3.56
C MET A 68 -13.35 -10.71 -4.10
N LEU A 69 -13.51 -11.42 -5.20
CA LEU A 69 -14.81 -11.69 -5.79
C LEU A 69 -15.48 -12.80 -5.01
N SER A 70 -16.71 -12.56 -4.60
CA SER A 70 -17.54 -13.50 -3.86
C SER A 70 -18.86 -13.77 -4.58
N ALA A 71 -19.48 -14.89 -4.27
CA ALA A 71 -20.80 -15.24 -4.78
C ALA A 71 -21.86 -14.25 -4.28
N GLN A 72 -22.57 -13.61 -5.19
CA GLN A 72 -23.66 -12.68 -4.85
C GLN A 72 -24.99 -13.40 -4.54
N SER A 73 -25.07 -14.68 -4.85
CA SER A 73 -26.20 -15.57 -4.54
C SER A 73 -25.70 -16.97 -4.24
N ALA A 74 -26.46 -17.72 -3.46
CA ALA A 74 -26.18 -19.13 -3.22
C ALA A 74 -26.52 -19.97 -4.47
N GLY A 75 -25.76 -21.03 -4.72
CA GLY A 75 -26.01 -21.95 -5.84
C GLY A 75 -24.88 -22.91 -6.09
N THR A 76 -25.07 -23.81 -7.05
CA THR A 76 -24.02 -24.74 -7.49
C THR A 76 -23.20 -24.12 -8.62
N VAL A 77 -21.89 -24.26 -8.57
CA VAL A 77 -20.99 -23.82 -9.64
C VAL A 77 -21.21 -24.68 -10.87
N SER A 78 -21.66 -24.06 -11.97
CA SER A 78 -21.87 -24.75 -13.24
C SER A 78 -20.63 -24.73 -14.12
N LYS A 79 -19.86 -23.61 -14.11
CA LYS A 79 -18.64 -23.46 -14.90
C LYS A 79 -17.60 -22.64 -14.16
N VAL A 80 -16.34 -23.01 -14.35
CA VAL A 80 -15.15 -22.20 -13.98
C VAL A 80 -14.41 -21.95 -15.30
N LEU A 81 -14.37 -20.69 -15.72
CA LEU A 81 -13.85 -20.25 -17.02
C LEU A 81 -12.46 -19.63 -16.93
N VAL A 82 -12.02 -19.28 -15.72
CA VAL A 82 -10.73 -18.66 -15.46
C VAL A 82 -9.76 -19.67 -14.86
N GLN A 83 -8.48 -19.57 -15.28
CA GLN A 83 -7.39 -20.36 -14.70
C GLN A 83 -6.63 -19.54 -13.64
N ASN A 84 -5.97 -20.23 -12.71
CA ASN A 84 -5.12 -19.60 -11.72
C ASN A 84 -4.00 -18.80 -12.39
N GLY A 85 -3.85 -17.52 -12.02
CA GLY A 85 -2.84 -16.64 -12.58
C GLY A 85 -3.13 -16.09 -13.98
N GLN A 86 -4.31 -16.34 -14.55
CA GLN A 86 -4.71 -15.84 -15.88
C GLN A 86 -4.95 -14.34 -15.85
N SER A 87 -4.55 -13.65 -16.92
CA SER A 87 -4.93 -12.26 -17.17
C SER A 87 -6.38 -12.17 -17.63
N VAL A 88 -7.15 -11.27 -17.04
CA VAL A 88 -8.58 -11.06 -17.30
C VAL A 88 -8.86 -9.60 -17.59
N LYS A 89 -9.89 -9.33 -18.38
CA LYS A 89 -10.37 -7.99 -18.69
C LYS A 89 -11.66 -7.70 -17.92
N LYS A 90 -11.92 -6.43 -17.72
CA LYS A 90 -13.20 -5.97 -17.15
C LYS A 90 -14.38 -6.55 -17.93
N GLY A 91 -15.30 -7.19 -17.20
CA GLY A 91 -16.50 -7.83 -17.76
C GLY A 91 -16.30 -9.30 -18.17
N ASP A 92 -15.08 -9.83 -18.14
CA ASP A 92 -14.86 -11.26 -18.40
C ASP A 92 -15.57 -12.12 -17.36
N LEU A 93 -16.32 -13.12 -17.85
CA LEU A 93 -17.01 -14.11 -17.01
C LEU A 93 -15.98 -15.11 -16.47
N LEU A 94 -15.82 -15.14 -15.14
CA LEU A 94 -14.84 -15.98 -14.46
C LEU A 94 -15.44 -17.29 -13.96
N VAL A 95 -16.60 -17.19 -13.30
CA VAL A 95 -17.33 -18.34 -12.77
C VAL A 95 -18.82 -18.13 -12.99
N GLU A 96 -19.53 -19.19 -13.35
CA GLU A 96 -20.97 -19.20 -13.53
C GLU A 96 -21.60 -20.18 -12.54
N LEU A 97 -22.61 -19.72 -11.80
CA LEU A 97 -23.47 -20.55 -10.98
C LEU A 97 -24.64 -21.07 -11.84
N ASP A 98 -25.21 -22.19 -11.48
CA ASP A 98 -26.37 -22.74 -12.17
C ASP A 98 -27.55 -21.73 -12.12
N SER A 99 -27.99 -21.34 -13.29
CA SER A 99 -29.09 -20.39 -13.55
C SER A 99 -30.15 -20.98 -14.46
N SER A 100 -30.23 -22.30 -14.57
CA SER A 100 -31.12 -23.02 -15.49
C SER A 100 -32.60 -22.68 -15.25
N VAL A 101 -33.01 -22.63 -13.99
CA VAL A 101 -34.39 -22.29 -13.58
C VAL A 101 -34.73 -20.84 -13.91
N GLU A 102 -33.83 -19.90 -13.59
CA GLU A 102 -34.03 -18.48 -13.87
C GLU A 102 -34.05 -18.21 -15.38
N ARG A 103 -33.21 -18.89 -16.16
CA ARG A 103 -33.23 -18.78 -17.64
C ARG A 103 -34.53 -19.31 -18.23
N ALA A 104 -35.05 -20.43 -17.73
CA ALA A 104 -36.35 -20.95 -18.16
C ALA A 104 -37.47 -19.97 -17.80
N SER A 105 -37.45 -19.41 -16.60
CA SER A 105 -38.40 -18.38 -16.15
C SER A 105 -38.34 -17.11 -17.01
N LEU A 106 -37.13 -16.65 -17.34
CA LEU A 106 -36.91 -15.52 -18.23
C LEU A 106 -37.51 -15.78 -19.62
N GLN A 107 -37.30 -16.98 -20.18
CA GLN A 107 -37.83 -17.35 -21.48
C GLN A 107 -39.35 -17.35 -21.48
N ALA A 108 -40.02 -17.87 -20.43
CA ALA A 108 -41.44 -17.83 -20.27
C ALA A 108 -42.00 -16.40 -20.16
N ALA A 109 -41.33 -15.56 -19.36
CA ALA A 109 -41.70 -14.15 -19.20
C ALA A 109 -41.53 -13.36 -20.53
N GLN A 110 -40.49 -13.65 -21.31
CA GLN A 110 -40.27 -13.05 -22.64
C GLN A 110 -41.36 -13.47 -23.65
N ALA A 111 -41.83 -14.71 -23.62
CA ALA A 111 -42.92 -15.15 -24.47
C ALA A 111 -44.23 -14.41 -24.09
N GLN A 112 -44.52 -14.25 -22.81
CA GLN A 112 -45.73 -13.58 -22.32
C GLN A 112 -45.75 -12.07 -22.62
N VAL A 113 -44.60 -11.36 -22.51
CA VAL A 113 -44.54 -9.92 -22.77
C VAL A 113 -44.90 -9.57 -24.22
N VAL A 114 -44.60 -10.44 -25.18
CA VAL A 114 -44.92 -10.27 -26.58
C VAL A 114 -46.45 -10.17 -26.76
N SER A 115 -47.22 -11.07 -26.15
CA SER A 115 -48.67 -11.08 -26.19
C SER A 115 -49.27 -9.83 -25.51
N LEU A 116 -48.75 -9.48 -24.35
CA LEU A 116 -49.21 -8.27 -23.62
C LEU A 116 -48.94 -6.99 -24.41
N ARG A 117 -47.73 -6.89 -25.03
CA ARG A 117 -47.37 -5.76 -25.90
C ARG A 117 -48.32 -5.64 -27.09
N GLN A 118 -48.66 -6.76 -27.73
CA GLN A 118 -49.62 -6.74 -28.85
C GLN A 118 -51.02 -6.30 -28.43
N THR A 119 -51.45 -6.75 -27.25
CA THR A 119 -52.76 -6.33 -26.70
C THR A 119 -52.77 -4.83 -26.39
N TYR A 120 -51.73 -4.32 -25.72
CA TYR A 120 -51.58 -2.89 -25.46
C TYR A 120 -51.56 -2.08 -26.76
N GLN A 121 -50.75 -2.46 -27.76
CA GLN A 121 -50.69 -1.78 -29.06
C GLN A 121 -52.01 -1.77 -29.79
N ARG A 122 -52.79 -2.88 -29.76
CA ARG A 122 -54.11 -2.97 -30.31
C ARG A 122 -55.06 -1.99 -29.67
N TYR A 123 -55.08 -1.94 -28.35
CA TYR A 123 -55.96 -1.02 -27.59
C TYR A 123 -55.53 0.43 -27.80
N ALA A 124 -54.23 0.75 -27.88
CA ALA A 124 -53.76 2.08 -28.18
C ALA A 124 -54.23 2.57 -29.55
N ASN A 125 -54.21 1.68 -30.57
CA ASN A 125 -54.69 2.01 -31.91
C ASN A 125 -56.19 2.22 -31.97
N LEU A 126 -56.98 1.52 -31.15
CA LEU A 126 -58.44 1.61 -31.10
C LEU A 126 -58.97 2.71 -30.18
N ALA A 127 -58.15 3.23 -29.30
CA ALA A 127 -58.56 4.27 -28.35
C ALA A 127 -59.01 5.57 -29.05
N GLY A 128 -58.39 5.91 -30.17
CA GLY A 128 -58.75 7.09 -31.00
C GLY A 128 -60.11 6.99 -31.66
N SER A 129 -60.64 5.77 -31.85
CA SER A 129 -61.98 5.54 -32.46
C SER A 129 -63.09 5.38 -31.39
N GLY A 130 -62.78 5.43 -30.11
CA GLY A 130 -63.75 5.20 -29.04
C GLY A 130 -64.19 3.72 -28.85
N ALA A 131 -63.55 2.80 -29.56
CA ALA A 131 -63.87 1.37 -29.53
C ALA A 131 -63.35 0.65 -28.26
N VAL A 132 -62.47 1.32 -27.47
CA VAL A 132 -61.88 0.81 -26.21
C VAL A 132 -61.95 1.93 -25.19
N SER A 133 -62.31 1.58 -23.95
CA SER A 133 -62.30 2.53 -22.82
C SER A 133 -60.89 2.91 -22.39
N ARG A 134 -60.70 4.09 -21.81
CA ARG A 134 -59.42 4.54 -21.25
C ARG A 134 -58.94 3.54 -20.18
N GLN A 135 -59.84 3.02 -19.35
CA GLN A 135 -59.50 2.05 -18.31
C GLN A 135 -58.93 0.73 -18.89
N GLU A 136 -59.52 0.24 -19.98
CA GLU A 136 -58.98 -0.98 -20.66
C GLU A 136 -57.60 -0.75 -21.26
N LEU A 137 -57.37 0.44 -21.89
CA LEU A 137 -56.08 0.82 -22.36
C LEU A 137 -55.03 0.90 -21.23
N ASP A 138 -55.37 1.60 -20.15
CA ASP A 138 -54.51 1.73 -18.98
C ASP A 138 -54.19 0.39 -18.30
N ASN A 139 -55.18 -0.51 -18.20
CA ASN A 139 -54.98 -1.87 -17.71
C ASN A 139 -54.05 -2.68 -18.60
N ALA A 140 -54.21 -2.61 -19.93
CA ALA A 140 -53.33 -3.32 -20.87
C ALA A 140 -51.89 -2.77 -20.83
N LYS A 141 -51.75 -1.44 -20.71
CA LYS A 141 -50.46 -0.79 -20.52
C LYS A 141 -49.76 -1.25 -19.24
N SER A 142 -50.48 -1.20 -18.12
CA SER A 142 -49.97 -1.60 -16.82
C SER A 142 -49.57 -3.08 -16.80
N ALA A 143 -50.31 -3.97 -17.44
CA ALA A 143 -49.96 -5.38 -17.55
C ALA A 143 -48.69 -5.61 -18.36
N TYR A 144 -48.51 -4.88 -19.47
CA TYR A 144 -47.31 -4.92 -20.29
C TYR A 144 -46.10 -4.42 -19.50
N GLU A 145 -46.21 -3.25 -18.85
CA GLU A 145 -45.12 -2.65 -18.07
C GLU A 145 -44.71 -3.51 -16.88
N ALA A 146 -45.66 -4.09 -16.18
CA ALA A 146 -45.41 -5.03 -15.07
C ALA A 146 -44.61 -6.26 -15.55
N GLN A 147 -44.98 -6.84 -16.69
CA GLN A 147 -44.24 -7.99 -17.25
C GLN A 147 -42.89 -7.61 -17.76
N ALA A 148 -42.72 -6.41 -18.34
CA ALA A 148 -41.40 -5.88 -18.74
C ALA A 148 -40.47 -5.72 -17.52
N ALA A 149 -40.99 -5.18 -16.42
CA ALA A 149 -40.27 -5.07 -15.15
C ALA A 149 -39.87 -6.43 -14.57
N ASN A 150 -40.75 -7.44 -14.67
CA ASN A 150 -40.48 -8.81 -14.27
C ASN A 150 -39.29 -9.42 -15.05
N ILE A 151 -39.20 -9.17 -16.37
CA ILE A 151 -38.09 -9.59 -17.21
C ILE A 151 -36.78 -8.98 -16.73
N GLU A 152 -36.76 -7.67 -16.42
CA GLU A 152 -35.55 -7.01 -15.92
C GLU A 152 -35.12 -7.57 -14.54
N SER A 153 -36.07 -7.90 -13.66
CA SER A 153 -35.80 -8.57 -12.38
C SER A 153 -35.17 -9.95 -12.56
N LEU A 154 -35.67 -10.75 -13.52
CA LEU A 154 -35.10 -12.08 -13.84
C LEU A 154 -33.68 -11.96 -14.43
N LYS A 155 -33.44 -10.99 -15.32
CA LYS A 155 -32.10 -10.71 -15.86
C LYS A 155 -31.14 -10.36 -14.73
N ALA A 156 -31.49 -9.44 -13.84
CA ALA A 156 -30.66 -9.06 -12.69
C ALA A 156 -30.37 -10.25 -11.76
N THR A 157 -31.32 -11.20 -11.66
CA THR A 157 -31.12 -12.42 -10.88
C THR A 157 -30.12 -13.34 -11.56
N ILE A 158 -30.17 -13.49 -12.89
CA ILE A 158 -29.19 -14.27 -13.66
C ILE A 158 -27.80 -13.62 -13.61
N GLU A 159 -27.72 -12.30 -13.69
CA GLU A 159 -26.44 -11.56 -13.59
C GLU A 159 -25.77 -11.79 -12.24
N ARG A 160 -26.51 -11.82 -11.13
CA ARG A 160 -25.95 -12.16 -9.80
C ARG A 160 -25.41 -13.59 -9.69
N ARG A 161 -25.76 -14.48 -10.61
CA ARG A 161 -25.19 -15.83 -10.71
C ARG A 161 -23.92 -15.89 -11.55
N GLN A 162 -23.51 -14.79 -12.12
CA GLN A 162 -22.28 -14.63 -12.90
C GLN A 162 -21.25 -13.84 -12.11
N ILE A 163 -20.11 -14.42 -11.90
CA ILE A 163 -18.96 -13.76 -11.26
C ILE A 163 -18.07 -13.23 -12.38
N VAL A 164 -18.06 -11.91 -12.55
CA VAL A 164 -17.31 -11.22 -13.61
C VAL A 164 -16.18 -10.37 -13.03
N ALA A 165 -15.12 -10.15 -13.81
CA ALA A 165 -14.01 -9.28 -13.44
C ALA A 165 -14.48 -7.80 -13.41
N PRO A 166 -14.30 -7.06 -12.31
CA PRO A 166 -14.72 -5.66 -12.20
C PRO A 166 -13.76 -4.68 -12.90
N PHE A 167 -12.52 -5.08 -13.12
CA PHE A 167 -11.45 -4.32 -13.79
C PHE A 167 -10.46 -5.28 -14.46
N ASP A 168 -9.58 -4.73 -15.29
CA ASP A 168 -8.50 -5.46 -15.94
C ASP A 168 -7.45 -5.85 -14.91
N GLY A 169 -6.99 -7.11 -14.93
CA GLY A 169 -6.03 -7.56 -13.93
C GLY A 169 -5.63 -9.01 -14.10
N LYS A 170 -5.09 -9.57 -13.02
CA LYS A 170 -4.66 -10.96 -12.94
C LYS A 170 -5.49 -11.70 -11.90
N ALA A 171 -6.07 -12.84 -12.28
CA ALA A 171 -6.79 -13.71 -11.37
C ALA A 171 -5.80 -14.45 -10.45
N GLY A 172 -6.10 -14.50 -9.18
CA GLY A 172 -5.38 -15.29 -8.19
C GLY A 172 -5.76 -16.77 -8.25
N ILE A 173 -5.72 -17.42 -7.08
CA ILE A 173 -6.14 -18.82 -6.96
C ILE A 173 -7.67 -18.90 -6.89
N VAL A 174 -8.26 -19.68 -7.78
CA VAL A 174 -9.69 -19.96 -7.77
C VAL A 174 -9.99 -20.95 -6.64
N LYS A 175 -10.91 -20.59 -5.74
CA LYS A 175 -11.21 -21.34 -4.52
C LYS A 175 -12.37 -22.32 -4.65
N VAL A 176 -12.95 -22.45 -5.85
CA VAL A 176 -14.15 -23.27 -6.08
C VAL A 176 -13.97 -24.20 -7.26
N ASN A 177 -14.73 -25.30 -7.26
CA ASN A 177 -14.73 -26.31 -8.31
C ASN A 177 -16.13 -26.43 -8.93
N VAL A 178 -16.19 -26.90 -10.17
CA VAL A 178 -17.46 -27.23 -10.84
C VAL A 178 -18.19 -28.30 -10.04
N GLY A 179 -19.49 -28.11 -9.84
CA GLY A 179 -20.35 -28.97 -9.01
C GLY A 179 -20.37 -28.63 -7.53
N GLN A 180 -19.49 -27.72 -7.07
CA GLN A 180 -19.47 -27.27 -5.68
C GLN A 180 -20.65 -26.33 -5.39
N TYR A 181 -21.32 -26.52 -4.26
CA TYR A 181 -22.31 -25.58 -3.75
C TYR A 181 -21.61 -24.44 -2.99
N VAL A 182 -22.01 -23.20 -3.28
CA VAL A 182 -21.50 -21.99 -2.61
C VAL A 182 -22.64 -21.20 -2.00
N SER A 183 -22.38 -20.63 -0.83
CA SER A 183 -23.32 -19.73 -0.15
C SER A 183 -23.12 -18.29 -0.62
N ASN A 184 -24.11 -17.43 -0.34
CA ASN A 184 -23.94 -15.99 -0.55
C ASN A 184 -22.75 -15.47 0.28
N GLY A 185 -21.88 -14.66 -0.33
CA GLY A 185 -20.66 -14.14 0.27
C GLY A 185 -19.45 -15.10 0.24
N ALA A 186 -19.60 -16.34 -0.26
CA ALA A 186 -18.47 -17.26 -0.40
C ALA A 186 -17.40 -16.68 -1.35
N GLU A 187 -16.15 -16.68 -0.91
CA GLU A 187 -15.01 -16.20 -1.70
C GLU A 187 -14.74 -17.14 -2.88
N ILE A 188 -14.62 -16.59 -4.08
CA ILE A 188 -14.44 -17.33 -5.34
C ILE A 188 -13.01 -17.16 -5.87
N VAL A 189 -12.62 -15.94 -6.19
CA VAL A 189 -11.32 -15.62 -6.78
C VAL A 189 -10.95 -14.18 -6.49
N ARG A 190 -9.66 -13.94 -6.25
CA ARG A 190 -9.11 -12.59 -6.12
C ARG A 190 -8.64 -12.10 -7.49
N VAL A 191 -8.99 -10.88 -7.85
CA VAL A 191 -8.47 -10.20 -9.05
C VAL A 191 -7.66 -8.99 -8.59
N GLU A 192 -6.47 -8.82 -9.15
CA GLU A 192 -5.56 -7.72 -8.83
C GLU A 192 -5.10 -7.01 -10.09
N ASP A 193 -5.27 -5.69 -10.10
CA ASP A 193 -4.68 -4.82 -11.11
C ASP A 193 -3.25 -4.47 -10.70
N ARG A 194 -2.29 -5.02 -11.42
CA ARG A 194 -0.85 -4.82 -11.20
C ARG A 194 -0.22 -3.83 -12.17
N SER A 195 -1.02 -3.07 -12.89
CA SER A 195 -0.55 -2.05 -13.85
C SER A 195 0.21 -0.92 -13.14
N SER A 196 -0.11 -0.66 -11.88
CA SER A 196 0.56 0.27 -11.02
C SER A 196 0.62 -0.29 -9.60
N MET A 197 1.76 -0.15 -8.93
CA MET A 197 1.94 -0.57 -7.55
C MET A 197 2.00 0.65 -6.65
N LYS A 198 1.49 0.51 -5.44
CA LYS A 198 1.48 1.54 -4.41
C LYS A 198 2.19 1.02 -3.17
N VAL A 199 2.75 1.93 -2.40
CA VAL A 199 3.25 1.64 -1.05
C VAL A 199 2.53 2.53 -0.06
N ASP A 200 1.92 1.89 0.93
CA ASP A 200 1.32 2.56 2.07
C ASP A 200 2.32 2.50 3.23
N PHE A 201 2.65 3.65 3.81
CA PHE A 201 3.55 3.76 4.94
C PHE A 201 3.07 4.86 5.88
N ALA A 202 3.54 4.83 7.13
CA ALA A 202 3.16 5.82 8.12
C ALA A 202 4.37 6.63 8.57
N ILE A 203 4.17 7.93 8.79
CA ILE A 203 5.19 8.84 9.32
C ILE A 203 4.68 9.52 10.60
N ALA A 204 5.61 9.94 11.45
CA ALA A 204 5.28 10.69 12.65
C ALA A 204 4.77 12.11 12.29
N GLN A 205 3.76 12.59 13.01
CA GLN A 205 3.12 13.90 12.80
C GLN A 205 4.12 15.05 12.72
N ASN A 206 5.19 15.02 13.53
CA ASN A 206 6.20 16.08 13.58
C ASN A 206 7.08 16.17 12.32
N LEU A 207 6.96 15.21 11.40
CA LEU A 207 7.67 15.18 10.12
C LEU A 207 6.78 15.57 8.95
N LEU A 208 5.49 15.80 9.19
CA LEU A 208 4.50 16.09 8.14
C LEU A 208 4.84 17.34 7.34
N ASP A 209 5.34 18.38 7.98
CA ASP A 209 5.74 19.63 7.32
C ASP A 209 6.86 19.45 6.29
N LYS A 210 7.58 18.34 6.36
CA LYS A 210 8.68 18.00 5.44
C LYS A 210 8.24 17.14 4.27
N LEU A 211 6.98 16.70 4.27
CA LEU A 211 6.44 15.81 3.25
C LEU A 211 5.44 16.56 2.36
N HIS A 212 5.58 16.39 1.05
CA HIS A 212 4.71 17.02 0.06
C HIS A 212 4.26 16.00 -0.99
N ILE A 213 3.05 16.18 -1.51
CA ILE A 213 2.55 15.41 -2.65
C ILE A 213 3.50 15.63 -3.85
N GLY A 214 3.84 14.54 -4.54
CA GLY A 214 4.82 14.54 -5.62
C GLY A 214 6.28 14.34 -5.18
N GLN A 215 6.57 14.33 -3.89
CA GLN A 215 7.91 14.06 -3.36
C GLN A 215 8.37 12.67 -3.75
N LYS A 216 9.65 12.55 -4.14
CA LYS A 216 10.28 11.26 -4.47
C LYS A 216 10.51 10.44 -3.20
N VAL A 217 10.18 9.18 -3.29
CA VAL A 217 10.42 8.15 -2.26
C VAL A 217 11.24 7.05 -2.90
N THR A 218 12.27 6.60 -2.19
CA THR A 218 13.06 5.44 -2.59
C THR A 218 12.73 4.29 -1.65
N ALA A 219 12.30 3.16 -2.21
CA ALA A 219 12.01 1.96 -1.45
C ALA A 219 13.02 0.86 -1.77
N THR A 220 13.30 0.03 -0.77
CA THR A 220 14.03 -1.22 -0.90
C THR A 220 13.13 -2.36 -0.47
N ALA A 221 13.22 -3.51 -1.11
CA ALA A 221 12.40 -4.68 -0.77
C ALA A 221 13.30 -5.85 -0.36
N ASP A 222 12.95 -6.52 0.73
CA ASP A 222 13.71 -7.68 1.24
C ASP A 222 13.78 -8.83 0.23
N ALA A 223 12.73 -8.97 -0.60
CA ALA A 223 12.67 -9.97 -1.66
C ALA A 223 13.68 -9.70 -2.81
N ARG A 224 14.18 -8.44 -2.93
CA ARG A 224 15.12 -8.01 -3.98
C ARG A 224 16.23 -7.17 -3.39
N LYS A 225 17.11 -7.85 -2.66
CA LYS A 225 18.24 -7.19 -1.98
C LYS A 225 19.15 -6.47 -2.98
N GLY A 226 19.41 -5.19 -2.71
CA GLY A 226 20.30 -4.35 -3.52
C GLY A 226 19.61 -3.60 -4.67
N GLU A 227 18.32 -3.83 -4.92
CA GLU A 227 17.54 -3.03 -5.85
C GLU A 227 16.83 -1.88 -5.11
N THR A 228 16.76 -0.73 -5.75
CA THR A 228 16.01 0.44 -5.28
C THR A 228 14.89 0.76 -6.24
N PHE A 229 13.73 1.06 -5.69
CA PHE A 229 12.49 1.32 -6.44
C PHE A 229 12.08 2.76 -6.22
N ALA A 230 11.84 3.49 -7.29
CA ALA A 230 11.40 4.87 -7.24
C ALA A 230 9.87 4.96 -7.14
N ALA A 231 9.39 5.76 -6.21
CA ALA A 231 7.98 6.07 -6.04
C ALA A 231 7.77 7.57 -5.83
N LYS A 232 6.55 8.04 -5.97
CA LYS A 232 6.15 9.43 -5.70
C LYS A 232 4.98 9.44 -4.74
N VAL A 233 5.03 10.32 -3.75
CA VAL A 233 3.91 10.53 -2.82
C VAL A 233 2.69 10.99 -3.61
N THR A 234 1.60 10.24 -3.51
CA THR A 234 0.34 10.53 -4.21
C THR A 234 -0.76 11.01 -3.28
N ALA A 235 -0.74 10.57 -2.02
CA ALA A 235 -1.73 10.98 -1.04
C ALA A 235 -1.14 11.01 0.38
N ILE A 236 -1.65 11.90 1.20
CA ILE A 236 -1.38 12.00 2.63
C ILE A 236 -2.73 12.03 3.32
N GLU A 237 -2.94 11.13 4.29
CA GLU A 237 -4.18 11.07 5.06
C GLU A 237 -4.33 12.35 5.91
N PRO A 238 -5.43 13.09 5.81
CA PRO A 238 -5.63 14.32 6.59
C PRO A 238 -5.86 14.04 8.08
N ALA A 239 -6.25 12.83 8.43
CA ALA A 239 -6.48 12.42 9.81
C ALA A 239 -5.24 11.80 10.43
N ILE A 240 -4.93 12.23 11.66
CA ILE A 240 -3.87 11.65 12.46
C ILE A 240 -4.44 10.50 13.27
N ASN A 241 -3.78 9.37 13.27
CA ASN A 241 -4.14 8.27 14.16
C ASN A 241 -3.83 8.67 15.61
N SER A 242 -4.87 8.97 16.38
CA SER A 242 -4.75 9.49 17.75
C SER A 242 -4.09 8.52 18.74
N SER A 243 -4.08 7.21 18.44
CA SER A 243 -3.46 6.21 19.30
C SER A 243 -1.95 6.08 19.06
N THR A 244 -1.47 6.34 17.85
CA THR A 244 -0.07 6.16 17.46
C THR A 244 0.65 7.46 17.16
N GLY A 245 -0.06 8.57 16.92
CA GLY A 245 0.52 9.85 16.48
C GLY A 245 1.10 9.79 15.06
N LEU A 246 0.71 8.79 14.28
CA LEU A 246 1.17 8.60 12.91
C LEU A 246 0.15 9.11 11.90
N VAL A 247 0.65 9.48 10.73
CA VAL A 247 -0.12 9.88 9.55
C VAL A 247 0.17 8.87 8.45
N ASP A 248 -0.87 8.33 7.84
CA ASP A 248 -0.74 7.40 6.73
C ASP A 248 -0.46 8.14 5.43
N VAL A 249 0.48 7.62 4.68
CA VAL A 249 0.95 8.19 3.42
C VAL A 249 0.96 7.10 2.37
N GLN A 250 0.52 7.46 1.18
CA GLN A 250 0.57 6.59 0.02
C GLN A 250 1.49 7.16 -1.04
N ALA A 251 2.38 6.32 -1.58
CA ALA A 251 3.18 6.64 -2.75
C ALA A 251 2.95 5.61 -3.85
N THR A 252 3.03 6.05 -5.09
CA THR A 252 2.87 5.20 -6.28
C THR A 252 4.23 4.99 -6.92
N PHE A 253 4.57 3.73 -7.18
CA PHE A 253 5.80 3.36 -7.89
C PHE A 253 5.73 3.78 -9.36
N GLU A 254 6.88 4.06 -9.93
CA GLU A 254 6.99 4.21 -11.39
C GLU A 254 6.67 2.86 -12.06
N PRO A 255 6.04 2.85 -13.26
CA PRO A 255 5.50 1.61 -13.86
C PRO A 255 6.56 0.51 -14.05
N GLU A 256 7.78 0.88 -14.42
CA GLU A 256 8.89 -0.06 -14.61
C GLU A 256 9.34 -0.73 -13.30
N ASP A 257 9.31 0.02 -12.21
CA ASP A 257 9.72 -0.44 -10.88
C ASP A 257 8.59 -1.22 -10.21
N GLY A 258 7.34 -0.77 -10.35
CA GLY A 258 6.16 -1.47 -9.84
C GLY A 258 6.02 -2.89 -10.40
N ALA A 259 6.31 -3.08 -11.68
CA ALA A 259 6.22 -4.39 -12.34
C ALA A 259 7.18 -5.45 -11.76
N LYS A 260 8.27 -5.03 -11.10
CA LYS A 260 9.28 -5.92 -10.51
C LYS A 260 8.95 -6.37 -9.08
N LEU A 261 8.01 -5.72 -8.40
CA LEU A 261 7.77 -5.90 -6.97
C LEU A 261 6.90 -7.12 -6.60
N LEU A 262 6.32 -7.80 -7.59
CA LEU A 262 5.47 -8.99 -7.37
C LEU A 262 5.79 -10.13 -8.34
#